data_c698059f11d3e0620bcc2fd20532b7f7
#
_entry.id   c698059f11d3e0620bcc2fd20532b7f7
#
_cell.length_a   1.000
_cell.length_b   1.000
_cell.length_c   1.000
_cell.angle_alpha   90.00
_cell.angle_beta   90.00
_cell.angle_gamma   90.00
#
_symmetry.space_group_name_H-M   'P 1'
#
loop_
_entity.id
_entity.type
_entity.pdbx_description
1 polymer ?
#
loop_
_entity_poly.entity_id
_entity_poly.type
_entity_poly.pdbx_seq_one_letter_code
_entity_poly.pdbx_strand_id
1 'polypeptide(L)'
;IKRVNQDGVVEYTYGGDWGDKPNDGTFAFNGIVRADRSPNPAFYEVAKVYQQVQFERKGDKIELTNEYMFTNLDRFTLKFELVQNGVVTQTKVVDMPSVKPLEKGSVEIPFDMPKEKCEVAINCYAVVKGSFDVFEDGEAVAYEQIDMTGYVPQEFKSAQGKTVFDEDGVIVLECGKMRATVSKNGGCISSIVVDGKEKLSSPIMLNFWRAAIDNDKSPQIPHFALALLGKTFFKSCKDHLVKSNMTITDKSLVIDWSCSPQLFALRTVYEAGEDGLKVSMRVKNNMFSLPRYGFRMGLASSDDMTFFARGPHENYCDRKAAAKLGVYSGKIADFEHNYLVPQENGNHTDARWLKVGGEDGLTFVACEKPFEFSVHDYTQEALEEATHAHELKHGGVVEVCIDGAQRGVGGDVPALACTKKRYKILPNRYHEFSFVIKA
;
A
#
# COMPACT_ATOMS: atom_id res chain seq x y z
N ILE A 1 -29.17 5.94 -7.07
CA ILE A 1 -29.71 7.10 -7.81
C ILE A 1 -28.72 8.26 -7.66
N LYS A 2 -28.46 8.99 -8.77
CA LYS A 2 -27.69 10.24 -8.73
C LYS A 2 -28.62 11.36 -8.28
N ARG A 3 -28.24 12.12 -7.26
CA ARG A 3 -28.92 13.37 -6.85
C ARG A 3 -27.91 14.47 -6.54
N VAL A 4 -28.39 15.69 -6.50
CA VAL A 4 -27.64 16.83 -5.98
C VAL A 4 -28.19 17.13 -4.60
N ASN A 5 -27.34 17.15 -3.57
CA ASN A 5 -27.76 17.44 -2.21
C ASN A 5 -28.01 18.97 -1.99
N GLN A 6 -28.39 19.35 -0.79
CA GLN A 6 -28.71 20.77 -0.46
C GLN A 6 -27.50 21.72 -0.61
N ASP A 7 -26.28 21.17 -0.54
CA ASP A 7 -25.02 21.93 -0.70
C ASP A 7 -24.55 21.98 -2.15
N GLY A 8 -25.32 21.45 -3.11
CA GLY A 8 -24.99 21.42 -4.52
C GLY A 8 -24.04 20.28 -4.93
N VAL A 9 -23.73 19.35 -4.00
CA VAL A 9 -22.80 18.24 -4.26
C VAL A 9 -23.56 17.09 -4.89
N VAL A 10 -22.94 16.52 -5.94
CA VAL A 10 -23.44 15.29 -6.59
C VAL A 10 -23.13 14.09 -5.72
N GLU A 11 -24.15 13.35 -5.34
CA GLU A 11 -24.03 12.10 -4.60
C GLU A 11 -24.76 10.95 -5.29
N TYR A 12 -24.33 9.74 -5.01
CA TYR A 12 -24.98 8.51 -5.47
C TYR A 12 -25.60 7.82 -4.26
N THR A 13 -26.92 7.79 -4.22
CA THR A 13 -27.71 7.21 -3.13
C THR A 13 -27.84 5.70 -3.27
N TYR A 14 -27.94 5.03 -2.12
CA TYR A 14 -28.17 3.59 -2.02
C TYR A 14 -29.35 3.27 -1.10
N GLY A 15 -29.59 1.98 -0.83
CA GLY A 15 -30.74 1.55 -0.01
C GLY A 15 -30.68 2.10 1.41
N GLY A 16 -31.77 2.68 1.86
CA GLY A 16 -31.92 3.35 3.15
C GLY A 16 -31.87 4.88 3.09
N ASP A 17 -31.25 5.48 2.08
CA ASP A 17 -31.12 6.94 1.93
C ASP A 17 -32.47 7.67 1.72
N TRP A 18 -33.48 6.94 1.33
CA TRP A 18 -34.84 7.43 1.12
C TRP A 18 -35.80 7.03 2.25
N GLY A 19 -35.25 6.48 3.35
CA GLY A 19 -36.07 5.95 4.46
C GLY A 19 -36.75 4.63 4.15
N ASP A 20 -36.38 3.99 3.04
CA ASP A 20 -36.90 2.71 2.61
C ASP A 20 -36.47 1.57 3.55
N LYS A 21 -37.44 0.74 3.95
CA LYS A 21 -37.25 -0.44 4.81
C LYS A 21 -38.25 -1.56 4.38
N PRO A 22 -37.76 -2.81 4.23
CA PRO A 22 -36.35 -3.23 4.25
C PRO A 22 -35.55 -2.73 3.03
N ASN A 23 -34.23 -2.72 3.11
CA ASN A 23 -33.34 -2.40 2.00
C ASN A 23 -32.07 -3.25 2.06
N ASP A 24 -31.36 -3.32 0.94
CA ASP A 24 -30.11 -4.09 0.80
C ASP A 24 -28.85 -3.17 0.81
N GLY A 25 -28.97 -1.93 1.30
CA GLY A 25 -27.88 -0.98 1.38
C GLY A 25 -27.20 -0.75 0.02
N THR A 26 -25.92 -0.96 -0.06
CA THR A 26 -25.09 -0.72 -1.25
C THR A 26 -25.10 -1.86 -2.27
N PHE A 27 -25.93 -2.88 -2.12
CA PHE A 27 -25.92 -4.08 -2.99
C PHE A 27 -26.15 -3.76 -4.49
N ALA A 28 -26.74 -2.61 -4.81
CA ALA A 28 -26.90 -2.12 -6.18
C ALA A 28 -25.61 -1.63 -6.85
N PHE A 29 -24.47 -1.56 -6.11
CA PHE A 29 -23.20 -1.02 -6.58
C PHE A 29 -22.06 -2.05 -6.57
N ASN A 30 -22.34 -3.30 -6.77
CA ASN A 30 -21.38 -4.40 -6.72
C ASN A 30 -20.49 -4.52 -7.96
N GLY A 31 -20.55 -3.58 -8.90
CA GLY A 31 -19.82 -3.65 -10.16
C GLY A 31 -18.35 -3.28 -10.04
N ILE A 32 -17.54 -3.75 -11.01
CA ILE A 32 -16.15 -3.30 -11.20
C ILE A 32 -16.06 -1.89 -11.81
N VAL A 33 -17.22 -1.34 -12.21
CA VAL A 33 -17.38 0.02 -12.75
C VAL A 33 -18.34 0.78 -11.84
N ARG A 34 -18.01 2.02 -11.53
CA ARG A 34 -18.81 2.91 -10.66
C ARG A 34 -20.10 3.38 -11.35
N ALA A 35 -20.97 4.03 -10.60
CA ALA A 35 -22.22 4.61 -11.11
C ALA A 35 -22.02 5.71 -12.17
N ASP A 36 -20.90 6.42 -12.14
CA ASP A 36 -20.48 7.41 -13.13
C ASP A 36 -19.74 6.80 -14.33
N ARG A 37 -19.59 5.47 -14.36
CA ARG A 37 -18.88 4.66 -15.34
C ARG A 37 -17.35 4.73 -15.27
N SER A 38 -16.79 5.39 -14.28
CA SER A 38 -15.36 5.29 -13.99
C SER A 38 -14.99 3.90 -13.44
N PRO A 39 -13.78 3.41 -13.70
CA PRO A 39 -13.35 2.10 -13.19
C PRO A 39 -13.12 2.10 -11.69
N ASN A 40 -13.53 1.04 -11.01
CA ASN A 40 -12.99 0.69 -9.69
C ASN A 40 -11.60 0.04 -9.85
N PRO A 41 -10.72 0.06 -8.83
CA PRO A 41 -9.41 -0.57 -8.93
C PRO A 41 -9.44 -2.06 -9.33
N ALA A 42 -10.51 -2.77 -9.00
CA ALA A 42 -10.74 -4.15 -9.44
C ALA A 42 -10.86 -4.30 -10.97
N PHE A 43 -11.26 -3.23 -11.68
CA PHE A 43 -11.37 -3.24 -13.15
C PHE A 43 -10.00 -3.52 -13.81
N TYR A 44 -8.94 -2.85 -13.33
CA TYR A 44 -7.59 -3.04 -13.85
C TYR A 44 -7.07 -4.46 -13.60
N GLU A 45 -7.40 -5.03 -12.43
CA GLU A 45 -7.02 -6.41 -12.09
C GLU A 45 -7.74 -7.42 -12.99
N VAL A 46 -9.05 -7.21 -13.26
CA VAL A 46 -9.82 -8.03 -14.19
C VAL A 46 -9.24 -7.95 -15.60
N ALA A 47 -8.95 -6.75 -16.10
CA ALA A 47 -8.33 -6.56 -17.41
C ALA A 47 -7.00 -7.29 -17.52
N LYS A 48 -6.17 -7.21 -16.46
CA LYS A 48 -4.89 -7.92 -16.40
C LYS A 48 -5.04 -9.45 -16.41
N VAL A 49 -5.99 -9.98 -15.64
CA VAL A 49 -6.19 -11.44 -15.53
C VAL A 49 -6.80 -12.03 -16.80
N TYR A 50 -7.65 -11.28 -17.50
CA TYR A 50 -8.32 -11.74 -18.73
C TYR A 50 -7.57 -11.37 -20.03
N GLN A 51 -6.37 -10.79 -19.96
CA GLN A 51 -5.56 -10.55 -21.17
C GLN A 51 -5.25 -11.86 -21.89
N GLN A 52 -5.25 -11.82 -23.22
CA GLN A 52 -5.11 -13.02 -24.09
C GLN A 52 -3.66 -13.29 -24.54
N VAL A 53 -2.69 -12.48 -24.10
CA VAL A 53 -1.26 -12.71 -24.34
C VAL A 53 -0.56 -12.78 -22.99
N GLN A 54 0.07 -13.93 -22.69
CA GLN A 54 0.85 -14.09 -21.47
C GLN A 54 2.34 -13.99 -21.78
N PHE A 55 3.10 -13.42 -20.86
CA PHE A 55 4.55 -13.26 -20.95
C PHE A 55 5.20 -13.97 -19.77
N GLU A 56 6.16 -14.84 -20.04
CA GLU A 56 6.92 -15.55 -19.02
C GLU A 56 8.41 -15.54 -19.34
N ARG A 57 9.26 -15.25 -18.36
CA ARG A 57 10.71 -15.32 -18.54
C ARG A 57 11.17 -16.79 -18.61
N LYS A 58 11.94 -17.14 -19.63
CA LYS A 58 12.61 -18.43 -19.80
C LYS A 58 14.10 -18.20 -20.11
N GLY A 59 14.91 -18.07 -19.06
CA GLY A 59 16.33 -17.71 -19.21
C GLY A 59 16.50 -16.30 -19.78
N ASP A 60 17.11 -16.21 -20.97
CA ASP A 60 17.36 -14.93 -21.66
C ASP A 60 16.24 -14.56 -22.66
N LYS A 61 15.15 -15.33 -22.66
CA LYS A 61 14.00 -15.14 -23.54
C LYS A 61 12.74 -14.84 -22.76
N ILE A 62 11.80 -14.21 -23.44
CA ILE A 62 10.40 -14.10 -23.03
C ILE A 62 9.58 -15.08 -23.86
N GLU A 63 8.98 -16.07 -23.20
CA GLU A 63 7.97 -16.93 -23.79
C GLU A 63 6.66 -16.16 -23.90
N LEU A 64 6.02 -16.23 -25.05
CA LEU A 64 4.72 -15.67 -25.37
C LEU A 64 3.72 -16.82 -25.47
N THR A 65 2.64 -16.78 -24.70
CA THR A 65 1.51 -17.70 -24.87
C THR A 65 0.35 -16.95 -25.49
N ASN A 66 -0.11 -17.41 -26.64
CA ASN A 66 -1.28 -16.87 -27.33
C ASN A 66 -2.53 -17.61 -26.86
N GLU A 67 -3.37 -16.93 -26.08
CA GLU A 67 -4.65 -17.47 -25.59
C GLU A 67 -5.85 -17.04 -26.46
N TYR A 68 -5.63 -16.26 -27.53
CA TYR A 68 -6.65 -15.99 -28.52
C TYR A 68 -7.08 -17.28 -29.23
N MET A 69 -8.37 -17.38 -29.54
CA MET A 69 -8.94 -18.51 -30.28
C MET A 69 -8.76 -18.38 -31.80
N PHE A 70 -8.66 -17.15 -32.33
CA PHE A 70 -8.71 -16.88 -33.77
C PHE A 70 -7.68 -15.85 -34.24
N THR A 71 -6.92 -15.20 -33.35
CA THR A 71 -6.00 -14.12 -33.68
C THR A 71 -4.54 -14.56 -33.57
N ASN A 72 -3.75 -14.37 -34.63
CA ASN A 72 -2.30 -14.57 -34.60
C ASN A 72 -1.64 -13.35 -33.93
N LEU A 73 -0.57 -13.56 -33.17
CA LEU A 73 0.11 -12.47 -32.44
C LEU A 73 0.84 -11.46 -33.36
N ASP A 74 1.18 -11.80 -34.61
CA ASP A 74 1.78 -10.84 -35.57
C ASP A 74 0.87 -9.64 -35.89
N ARG A 75 -0.40 -9.71 -35.48
CA ARG A 75 -1.34 -8.59 -35.45
C ARG A 75 -0.89 -7.44 -34.56
N PHE A 76 -0.04 -7.68 -33.59
CA PHE A 76 0.42 -6.73 -32.59
C PHE A 76 1.89 -6.33 -32.82
N THR A 77 2.32 -5.29 -32.13
CA THR A 77 3.72 -4.91 -31.98
C THR A 77 4.16 -5.26 -30.55
N LEU A 78 5.39 -5.68 -30.38
CA LEU A 78 5.95 -5.99 -29.07
C LEU A 78 6.81 -4.82 -28.60
N LYS A 79 6.38 -4.15 -27.54
CA LYS A 79 7.10 -3.04 -26.89
C LYS A 79 7.74 -3.56 -25.61
N PHE A 80 9.03 -3.25 -25.42
CA PHE A 80 9.78 -3.52 -24.21
C PHE A 80 10.26 -2.21 -23.56
N GLU A 81 10.25 -2.16 -22.24
CA GLU A 81 10.86 -1.08 -21.45
C GLU A 81 11.81 -1.71 -20.42
N LEU A 82 13.06 -1.26 -20.41
CA LEU A 82 14.01 -1.57 -19.33
C LEU A 82 13.77 -0.60 -18.19
N VAL A 83 13.44 -1.13 -17.02
CA VAL A 83 13.16 -0.35 -15.80
C VAL A 83 14.29 -0.56 -14.82
N GLN A 84 14.92 0.54 -14.36
CA GLN A 84 15.98 0.52 -13.35
C GLN A 84 15.54 1.35 -12.14
N ASN A 85 15.53 0.75 -10.95
CA ASN A 85 15.05 1.39 -9.72
C ASN A 85 13.68 2.10 -9.90
N GLY A 86 12.76 1.45 -10.63
CA GLY A 86 11.41 1.96 -10.87
C GLY A 86 11.28 2.99 -12.01
N VAL A 87 12.37 3.37 -12.66
CA VAL A 87 12.38 4.36 -13.76
C VAL A 87 12.66 3.67 -15.08
N VAL A 88 11.86 3.95 -16.12
CA VAL A 88 12.10 3.49 -17.49
C VAL A 88 13.33 4.20 -18.03
N THR A 89 14.38 3.43 -18.36
CA THR A 89 15.64 3.96 -18.87
C THR A 89 15.84 3.72 -20.37
N GLN A 90 15.24 2.67 -20.90
CA GLN A 90 15.28 2.37 -22.34
C GLN A 90 13.94 1.80 -22.79
N THR A 91 13.56 2.09 -24.03
CA THR A 91 12.40 1.53 -24.70
C THR A 91 12.80 0.97 -26.05
N LYS A 92 12.34 -0.25 -26.36
CA LYS A 92 12.52 -0.87 -27.68
C LYS A 92 11.20 -1.42 -28.19
N VAL A 93 10.97 -1.24 -29.47
CA VAL A 93 9.83 -1.79 -30.18
C VAL A 93 10.37 -2.77 -31.21
N VAL A 94 9.83 -3.97 -31.20
CA VAL A 94 10.22 -5.04 -32.13
C VAL A 94 8.98 -5.69 -32.73
N ASP A 95 9.15 -6.38 -33.84
CA ASP A 95 8.06 -7.12 -34.45
C ASP A 95 7.63 -8.25 -33.53
N MET A 96 6.33 -8.40 -33.34
CA MET A 96 5.76 -9.54 -32.66
C MET A 96 5.94 -10.80 -33.51
N PRO A 97 6.51 -11.88 -32.99
CA PRO A 97 6.61 -13.12 -33.74
C PRO A 97 5.23 -13.67 -34.11
N SER A 98 5.16 -14.38 -35.24
CA SER A 98 3.95 -15.08 -35.65
C SER A 98 3.71 -16.28 -34.71
N VAL A 99 2.78 -16.13 -33.79
CA VAL A 99 2.35 -17.19 -32.86
C VAL A 99 0.87 -17.44 -33.10
N LYS A 100 0.56 -18.64 -33.63
CA LYS A 100 -0.84 -18.99 -33.94
C LYS A 100 -1.68 -19.10 -32.70
N PRO A 101 -3.04 -19.03 -32.82
CA PRO A 101 -3.96 -19.29 -31.75
C PRO A 101 -3.60 -20.54 -30.94
N LEU A 102 -3.63 -20.41 -29.61
CA LEU A 102 -3.34 -21.47 -28.63
C LEU A 102 -1.92 -22.07 -28.69
N GLU A 103 -1.00 -21.42 -29.42
CA GLU A 103 0.39 -21.81 -29.49
C GLU A 103 1.29 -20.92 -28.62
N LYS A 104 2.56 -21.34 -28.52
CA LYS A 104 3.61 -20.60 -27.83
C LYS A 104 4.70 -20.18 -28.80
N GLY A 105 5.28 -19.04 -28.51
CA GLY A 105 6.46 -18.52 -29.20
C GLY A 105 7.46 -17.94 -28.22
N SER A 106 8.57 -17.42 -28.68
CA SER A 106 9.53 -16.74 -27.82
C SER A 106 10.24 -15.61 -28.55
N VAL A 107 10.75 -14.68 -27.81
CA VAL A 107 11.55 -13.53 -28.26
C VAL A 107 12.72 -13.32 -27.32
N GLU A 108 13.87 -12.90 -27.88
CA GLU A 108 15.04 -12.53 -27.08
C GLU A 108 14.75 -11.25 -26.29
N ILE A 109 15.30 -11.14 -25.08
CA ILE A 109 15.29 -9.88 -24.33
C ILE A 109 16.21 -8.88 -25.04
N PRO A 110 15.67 -7.73 -25.51
CA PRO A 110 16.42 -6.86 -26.41
C PRO A 110 17.35 -5.87 -25.67
N PHE A 111 17.71 -6.13 -24.41
CA PHE A 111 18.53 -5.24 -23.58
C PHE A 111 19.74 -5.96 -23.01
N ASP A 112 20.85 -5.25 -22.93
CA ASP A 112 21.96 -5.62 -22.06
C ASP A 112 21.61 -5.28 -20.62
N MET A 113 21.83 -6.21 -19.70
CA MET A 113 21.55 -5.99 -18.29
C MET A 113 22.56 -5.01 -17.68
N PRO A 114 22.11 -4.07 -16.82
CA PRO A 114 22.99 -3.16 -16.12
C PRO A 114 24.05 -3.90 -15.29
N LYS A 115 25.26 -3.37 -15.29
CA LYS A 115 26.39 -3.91 -14.48
C LYS A 115 26.35 -3.43 -13.03
N GLU A 116 25.70 -2.29 -12.80
CA GLU A 116 25.56 -1.69 -11.47
C GLU A 116 24.52 -2.45 -10.66
N LYS A 117 24.70 -2.48 -9.33
CA LYS A 117 23.77 -3.08 -8.40
C LYS A 117 22.50 -2.21 -8.30
N CYS A 118 21.45 -2.56 -9.02
CA CYS A 118 20.15 -1.87 -8.97
C CYS A 118 19.01 -2.89 -9.15
N GLU A 119 17.80 -2.47 -8.82
CA GLU A 119 16.61 -3.26 -9.17
C GLU A 119 16.32 -3.10 -10.64
N VAL A 120 16.18 -4.23 -11.34
CA VAL A 120 15.91 -4.28 -12.78
C VAL A 120 14.63 -5.06 -13.04
N ALA A 121 13.74 -4.46 -13.81
CA ALA A 121 12.57 -5.14 -14.37
C ALA A 121 12.44 -4.85 -15.87
N ILE A 122 11.70 -5.70 -16.56
CA ILE A 122 11.35 -5.50 -17.97
C ILE A 122 9.83 -5.44 -18.06
N ASN A 123 9.30 -4.32 -18.55
CA ASN A 123 7.91 -4.23 -18.95
C ASN A 123 7.79 -4.76 -20.40
N CYS A 124 6.86 -5.66 -20.62
CA CYS A 124 6.50 -6.21 -21.93
C CYS A 124 5.07 -5.79 -22.26
N TYR A 125 4.82 -5.37 -23.49
CA TYR A 125 3.49 -4.97 -23.95
C TYR A 125 3.20 -5.55 -25.34
N ALA A 126 2.00 -6.13 -25.51
CA ALA A 126 1.44 -6.40 -26.83
C ALA A 126 0.60 -5.19 -27.24
N VAL A 127 1.03 -4.45 -28.27
CA VAL A 127 0.47 -3.17 -28.68
C VAL A 127 -0.23 -3.31 -30.02
N VAL A 128 -1.42 -2.73 -30.17
CA VAL A 128 -2.24 -2.78 -31.38
C VAL A 128 -1.56 -2.03 -32.53
N LYS A 129 -1.61 -2.62 -33.74
CA LYS A 129 -1.29 -1.98 -35.01
C LYS A 129 -2.60 -1.61 -35.73
N GLY A 130 -2.85 -0.30 -35.89
CA GLY A 130 -4.11 0.19 -36.45
C GLY A 130 -5.24 0.10 -35.43
N SER A 131 -6.30 -0.64 -35.71
CA SER A 131 -7.40 -0.88 -34.77
C SER A 131 -7.63 -2.36 -34.55
N PHE A 132 -8.01 -2.74 -33.33
CA PHE A 132 -8.33 -4.12 -32.98
C PHE A 132 -9.45 -4.13 -31.92
N ASP A 133 -10.61 -4.63 -32.29
CA ASP A 133 -11.81 -4.65 -31.45
C ASP A 133 -12.16 -3.22 -30.98
N VAL A 134 -12.13 -3.00 -29.66
CA VAL A 134 -12.35 -1.69 -29.01
C VAL A 134 -11.06 -0.89 -28.82
N PHE A 135 -9.90 -1.45 -29.17
CA PHE A 135 -8.60 -0.83 -28.97
C PHE A 135 -8.16 -0.03 -30.20
N GLU A 136 -7.53 1.11 -29.96
CA GLU A 136 -6.97 1.97 -30.98
C GLU A 136 -5.48 1.67 -31.20
N ASP A 137 -4.92 2.26 -32.26
CA ASP A 137 -3.49 2.14 -32.58
C ASP A 137 -2.62 2.64 -31.43
N GLY A 138 -1.64 1.83 -31.04
CA GLY A 138 -0.73 2.15 -29.96
C GLY A 138 -1.21 1.73 -28.56
N GLU A 139 -2.45 1.30 -28.40
CA GLU A 139 -2.94 0.78 -27.12
C GLU A 139 -2.44 -0.65 -26.85
N ALA A 140 -2.17 -0.94 -25.56
CA ALA A 140 -1.71 -2.25 -25.13
C ALA A 140 -2.89 -3.16 -24.77
N VAL A 141 -3.03 -4.29 -25.47
CA VAL A 141 -4.01 -5.34 -25.17
C VAL A 141 -3.56 -6.29 -24.07
N ALA A 142 -2.25 -6.34 -23.82
CA ALA A 142 -1.67 -7.15 -22.75
C ALA A 142 -0.33 -6.57 -22.31
N TYR A 143 0.02 -6.78 -21.06
CA TYR A 143 1.31 -6.38 -20.50
C TYR A 143 1.77 -7.31 -19.40
N GLU A 144 3.08 -7.31 -19.13
CA GLU A 144 3.68 -7.93 -17.96
C GLU A 144 4.89 -7.13 -17.50
N GLN A 145 5.13 -7.13 -16.19
CA GLN A 145 6.38 -6.64 -15.63
C GLN A 145 7.17 -7.82 -15.05
N ILE A 146 8.29 -8.11 -15.67
CA ILE A 146 9.15 -9.23 -15.31
C ILE A 146 10.28 -8.74 -14.44
N ASP A 147 10.33 -9.20 -13.20
CA ASP A 147 11.42 -8.93 -12.28
C ASP A 147 12.68 -9.71 -12.71
N MET A 148 13.80 -8.99 -12.83
CA MET A 148 15.08 -9.55 -13.27
C MET A 148 16.06 -9.78 -12.13
N THR A 149 15.99 -8.99 -11.05
CA THR A 149 17.01 -8.97 -9.97
C THR A 149 16.44 -9.15 -8.56
N GLY A 150 15.15 -8.96 -8.38
CA GLY A 150 14.54 -8.89 -7.03
C GLY A 150 14.81 -7.58 -6.30
N TYR A 151 14.29 -7.49 -5.08
CA TYR A 151 14.48 -6.35 -4.19
C TYR A 151 15.94 -6.20 -3.77
N VAL A 152 16.46 -4.97 -3.88
CA VAL A 152 17.80 -4.60 -3.44
C VAL A 152 17.70 -3.73 -2.18
N PRO A 153 17.95 -4.27 -0.98
CA PRO A 153 17.88 -3.52 0.26
C PRO A 153 18.84 -2.33 0.28
N GLN A 154 18.39 -1.21 0.82
CA GLN A 154 19.27 -0.09 1.14
C GLN A 154 19.96 -0.35 2.48
N GLU A 155 21.26 -0.08 2.53
CA GLU A 155 22.05 -0.24 3.75
C GLU A 155 21.70 0.86 4.75
N PHE A 156 21.36 0.48 5.97
CA PHE A 156 21.22 1.39 7.09
C PHE A 156 22.56 1.49 7.83
N LYS A 157 23.05 2.70 8.03
CA LYS A 157 24.28 2.97 8.79
C LYS A 157 23.92 3.55 10.14
N SER A 158 24.20 2.79 11.20
CA SER A 158 24.07 3.28 12.58
C SER A 158 24.96 4.49 12.81
N ALA A 159 24.45 5.47 13.55
CA ALA A 159 25.21 6.66 13.95
C ALA A 159 26.45 6.30 14.76
N GLN A 160 27.43 7.20 14.75
CA GLN A 160 28.65 7.07 15.56
C GLN A 160 28.48 7.77 16.92
N GLY A 161 29.09 7.21 17.97
CA GLY A 161 29.05 7.78 19.30
C GLY A 161 27.68 7.64 19.99
N LYS A 162 27.46 8.45 21.02
CA LYS A 162 26.22 8.51 21.78
C LYS A 162 25.24 9.48 21.10
N THR A 163 24.09 8.97 20.72
CA THR A 163 23.03 9.71 20.00
C THR A 163 21.66 9.61 20.66
N VAL A 164 21.56 8.87 21.77
CA VAL A 164 20.32 8.75 22.54
C VAL A 164 20.50 9.39 23.92
N PHE A 165 19.62 10.32 24.24
CA PHE A 165 19.66 11.13 25.46
C PHE A 165 18.37 10.95 26.25
N ASP A 166 18.52 10.65 27.54
CA ASP A 166 17.45 10.58 28.48
C ASP A 166 17.24 11.97 29.11
N GLU A 167 16.17 12.64 28.73
CA GLU A 167 15.76 13.95 29.23
C GLU A 167 14.50 13.85 30.11
N ASP A 168 14.13 14.93 30.79
CA ASP A 168 12.94 14.92 31.64
C ASP A 168 11.66 14.68 30.82
N GLY A 169 10.98 13.56 31.10
CA GLY A 169 9.74 13.14 30.44
C GLY A 169 9.89 12.59 29.01
N VAL A 170 11.05 12.69 28.36
CA VAL A 170 11.28 12.28 26.98
C VAL A 170 12.62 11.59 26.76
N ILE A 171 12.72 10.87 25.64
CA ILE A 171 13.99 10.34 25.11
C ILE A 171 14.21 10.96 23.74
N VAL A 172 15.38 11.52 23.55
CA VAL A 172 15.77 12.19 22.31
C VAL A 172 16.75 11.30 21.54
N LEU A 173 16.51 11.14 20.23
CA LEU A 173 17.41 10.49 19.30
C LEU A 173 17.90 11.51 18.27
N GLU A 174 19.21 11.68 18.16
CA GLU A 174 19.83 12.56 17.18
C GLU A 174 20.32 11.74 15.97
N CYS A 175 19.81 12.07 14.78
CA CYS A 175 20.01 11.32 13.55
C CYS A 175 20.45 12.28 12.44
N GLY A 176 21.73 12.65 12.42
CA GLY A 176 22.26 13.68 11.51
C GLY A 176 21.59 15.05 11.77
N LYS A 177 20.81 15.56 10.80
CA LYS A 177 20.06 16.82 10.93
C LYS A 177 18.70 16.67 11.62
N MET A 178 18.28 15.43 11.85
CA MET A 178 16.99 15.10 12.43
C MET A 178 17.11 14.89 13.94
N ARG A 179 16.18 15.47 14.68
CA ARG A 179 15.98 15.21 16.11
C ARG A 179 14.60 14.59 16.32
N ALA A 180 14.57 13.33 16.74
CA ALA A 180 13.34 12.62 17.07
C ALA A 180 13.14 12.55 18.59
N THR A 181 11.94 12.84 19.05
CA THR A 181 11.57 12.82 20.47
C THR A 181 10.54 11.75 20.74
N VAL A 182 10.83 10.85 21.68
CA VAL A 182 9.93 9.79 22.13
C VAL A 182 9.41 10.11 23.53
N SER A 183 8.09 10.15 23.70
CA SER A 183 7.46 10.35 25.01
C SER A 183 7.71 9.13 25.89
N LYS A 184 8.28 9.31 27.08
CA LYS A 184 8.45 8.23 28.06
C LYS A 184 7.12 7.63 28.50
N ASN A 185 6.06 8.43 28.59
CA ASN A 185 4.74 7.96 28.97
C ASN A 185 4.04 7.20 27.85
N GLY A 186 4.02 7.78 26.64
CA GLY A 186 3.36 7.20 25.47
C GLY A 186 4.18 6.13 24.72
N GLY A 187 5.51 6.16 24.81
CA GLY A 187 6.38 5.27 24.04
C GLY A 187 6.35 5.50 22.53
N CYS A 188 5.72 6.60 22.08
CA CYS A 188 5.54 6.96 20.68
C CYS A 188 6.45 8.14 20.33
N ILE A 189 6.86 8.26 19.07
CA ILE A 189 7.58 9.43 18.58
C ILE A 189 6.58 10.59 18.55
N SER A 190 6.81 11.59 19.40
CA SER A 190 5.93 12.74 19.54
C SER A 190 6.35 13.95 18.69
N SER A 191 7.60 13.99 18.24
CA SER A 191 8.16 15.09 17.45
C SER A 191 9.30 14.59 16.57
N ILE A 192 9.37 15.12 15.35
CA ILE A 192 10.51 15.02 14.44
C ILE A 192 10.84 16.42 13.95
N VAL A 193 11.97 16.94 14.40
CA VAL A 193 12.47 18.26 13.99
C VAL A 193 13.64 18.09 13.02
N VAL A 194 13.57 18.78 11.89
CA VAL A 194 14.63 18.82 10.87
C VAL A 194 14.97 20.28 10.58
N ASP A 195 16.23 20.65 10.73
CA ASP A 195 16.70 22.03 10.54
C ASP A 195 15.82 23.07 11.30
N GLY A 196 15.41 22.72 12.53
CA GLY A 196 14.58 23.56 13.39
C GLY A 196 13.08 23.58 13.07
N LYS A 197 12.60 22.84 12.06
CA LYS A 197 11.20 22.77 11.68
C LYS A 197 10.57 21.45 12.14
N GLU A 198 9.42 21.52 12.85
CA GLU A 198 8.62 20.34 13.19
C GLU A 198 8.02 19.72 11.90
N LYS A 199 8.11 18.41 11.77
CA LYS A 199 7.61 17.65 10.62
C LYS A 199 6.35 16.86 10.89
N LEU A 200 5.98 16.68 12.16
CA LEU A 200 4.75 15.98 12.55
C LEU A 200 3.63 16.98 12.91
N SER A 201 2.44 16.74 12.43
CA SER A 201 1.20 17.39 12.92
C SER A 201 0.52 16.53 13.98
N SER A 202 0.82 15.21 14.00
CA SER A 202 0.40 14.31 15.08
C SER A 202 1.46 13.21 15.30
N PRO A 203 1.55 12.65 16.53
CA PRO A 203 2.56 11.65 16.88
C PRO A 203 2.52 10.39 15.98
N ILE A 204 3.66 9.71 15.85
CA ILE A 204 3.75 8.39 15.23
C ILE A 204 3.20 7.36 16.21
N MET A 205 2.03 6.82 15.90
CA MET A 205 1.29 5.87 16.74
C MET A 205 1.33 4.47 16.13
N LEU A 206 1.24 3.45 16.99
CA LEU A 206 1.01 2.06 16.58
C LEU A 206 -0.35 1.95 15.89
N ASN A 207 -0.42 1.20 14.78
CA ASN A 207 -1.64 1.01 14.00
C ASN A 207 -1.89 -0.46 13.68
N PHE A 208 -3.02 -1.01 14.16
CA PHE A 208 -3.42 -2.41 13.98
C PHE A 208 -4.81 -2.58 13.39
N TRP A 209 -5.46 -1.49 12.98
CA TRP A 209 -6.80 -1.52 12.42
C TRP A 209 -6.87 -0.67 11.14
N ARG A 210 -7.94 -0.86 10.38
CA ARG A 210 -8.27 -0.05 9.19
C ARG A 210 -9.75 0.29 9.19
N ALA A 211 -10.14 1.34 8.47
CA ALA A 211 -11.54 1.60 8.18
C ALA A 211 -12.14 0.37 7.50
N ALA A 212 -13.21 -0.18 8.09
CA ALA A 212 -13.69 -1.50 7.73
C ALA A 212 -14.22 -1.54 6.29
N ILE A 213 -13.66 -2.43 5.47
CA ILE A 213 -14.20 -2.78 4.16
C ILE A 213 -15.41 -3.69 4.30
N ASP A 214 -16.16 -3.91 3.22
CA ASP A 214 -17.36 -4.75 3.26
C ASP A 214 -17.07 -6.18 3.73
N ASN A 215 -15.93 -6.77 3.36
CA ASN A 215 -15.51 -8.08 3.84
C ASN A 215 -15.09 -8.10 5.32
N ASP A 216 -14.75 -6.96 5.92
CA ASP A 216 -14.49 -6.84 7.35
C ASP A 216 -15.79 -6.68 8.16
N LYS A 217 -16.87 -6.15 7.54
CA LYS A 217 -18.20 -5.95 8.14
C LYS A 217 -19.10 -7.19 8.07
N SER A 218 -18.73 -8.17 7.24
CA SER A 218 -19.57 -9.34 6.96
C SER A 218 -19.88 -10.15 8.22
N PRO A 219 -21.15 -10.42 8.52
CA PRO A 219 -21.59 -11.18 9.68
C PRO A 219 -21.39 -12.68 9.46
N GLN A 220 -20.17 -13.17 9.55
CA GLN A 220 -19.93 -14.61 9.54
C GLN A 220 -20.34 -15.23 10.88
N ILE A 221 -21.52 -15.79 10.91
CA ILE A 221 -22.04 -16.55 12.03
C ILE A 221 -21.28 -17.90 12.11
N PRO A 222 -20.70 -18.30 13.27
CA PRO A 222 -20.89 -17.79 14.63
C PRO A 222 -19.84 -16.74 15.07
N HIS A 223 -19.01 -16.24 14.17
CA HIS A 223 -17.88 -15.37 14.47
C HIS A 223 -18.18 -13.87 14.45
N PHE A 224 -19.44 -13.48 14.23
CA PHE A 224 -19.84 -12.06 14.18
C PHE A 224 -19.49 -11.29 15.46
N ALA A 225 -19.84 -11.84 16.62
CA ALA A 225 -19.49 -11.23 17.90
C ALA A 225 -17.96 -11.14 18.08
N LEU A 226 -17.25 -12.17 17.65
CA LEU A 226 -15.79 -12.24 17.70
C LEU A 226 -15.13 -11.26 16.71
N ALA A 227 -15.71 -11.09 15.51
CA ALA A 227 -15.24 -10.12 14.52
C ALA A 227 -15.47 -8.68 14.99
N LEU A 228 -16.62 -8.40 15.59
CA LEU A 228 -16.93 -7.11 16.19
C LEU A 228 -16.03 -6.78 17.38
N LEU A 229 -15.82 -7.75 18.28
CA LEU A 229 -14.87 -7.63 19.40
C LEU A 229 -13.44 -7.43 18.88
N GLY A 230 -13.05 -8.16 17.84
CA GLY A 230 -11.74 -8.01 17.20
C GLY A 230 -11.55 -6.62 16.58
N LYS A 231 -12.56 -6.11 15.87
CA LYS A 231 -12.53 -4.74 15.31
C LYS A 231 -12.34 -3.71 16.41
N THR A 232 -13.16 -3.73 17.45
CA THR A 232 -13.09 -2.81 18.58
C THR A 232 -11.75 -2.95 19.31
N PHE A 233 -11.30 -4.18 19.55
CA PHE A 233 -10.01 -4.45 20.19
C PHE A 233 -8.85 -3.88 19.38
N PHE A 234 -8.79 -4.10 18.08
CA PHE A 234 -7.67 -3.59 17.26
C PHE A 234 -7.70 -2.07 17.10
N LYS A 235 -8.87 -1.44 17.04
CA LYS A 235 -9.00 0.01 17.03
C LYS A 235 -8.49 0.64 18.32
N SER A 236 -8.80 0.03 19.46
CA SER A 236 -8.38 0.48 20.79
C SER A 236 -7.11 -0.22 21.30
N CYS A 237 -6.48 -1.07 20.52
CA CYS A 237 -5.34 -1.89 20.97
C CYS A 237 -4.21 -1.04 21.56
N LYS A 238 -3.92 0.12 20.95
CA LYS A 238 -2.92 1.07 21.45
C LYS A 238 -3.20 1.53 22.89
N ASP A 239 -4.49 1.63 23.28
CA ASP A 239 -4.91 2.10 24.60
C ASP A 239 -4.80 1.01 25.68
N HIS A 240 -4.72 -0.25 25.25
CA HIS A 240 -4.56 -1.42 26.11
C HIS A 240 -3.12 -1.93 26.18
N LEU A 241 -2.22 -1.41 25.37
CA LEU A 241 -0.81 -1.75 25.39
C LEU A 241 -0.12 -1.00 26.54
N VAL A 242 0.48 -1.74 27.43
CA VAL A 242 1.27 -1.22 28.55
C VAL A 242 2.74 -1.48 28.26
N LYS A 243 3.58 -0.48 28.42
CA LYS A 243 5.03 -0.67 28.35
C LYS A 243 5.47 -1.57 29.50
N SER A 244 6.03 -2.71 29.16
CA SER A 244 6.54 -3.67 30.12
C SER A 244 8.03 -3.46 30.43
N ASN A 245 8.77 -2.93 29.45
CA ASN A 245 10.18 -2.62 29.60
C ASN A 245 10.60 -1.51 28.63
N MET A 246 11.62 -0.73 29.02
CA MET A 246 12.25 0.28 28.19
C MET A 246 13.77 0.19 28.39
N THR A 247 14.52 -0.06 27.33
CA THR A 247 15.96 -0.16 27.35
C THR A 247 16.57 0.91 26.45
N ILE A 248 17.46 1.70 27.00
CA ILE A 248 18.19 2.76 26.31
C ILE A 248 19.62 2.31 26.13
N THR A 249 20.14 2.44 24.93
CA THR A 249 21.56 2.29 24.59
C THR A 249 22.11 3.61 24.05
N ASP A 250 23.41 3.67 23.74
CA ASP A 250 23.98 4.86 23.12
C ASP A 250 23.35 5.22 21.77
N LYS A 251 22.76 4.26 21.05
CA LYS A 251 22.26 4.43 19.67
C LYS A 251 20.79 4.06 19.47
N SER A 252 20.16 3.40 20.45
CA SER A 252 18.80 2.91 20.29
C SER A 252 17.97 3.00 21.55
N LEU A 253 16.65 3.07 21.32
CA LEU A 253 15.62 2.89 22.30
C LEU A 253 14.78 1.67 21.93
N VAL A 254 14.71 0.70 22.85
CA VAL A 254 13.90 -0.50 22.71
C VAL A 254 12.74 -0.44 23.70
N ILE A 255 11.52 -0.66 23.23
CA ILE A 255 10.32 -0.69 24.06
C ILE A 255 9.62 -2.02 23.86
N ASP A 256 9.46 -2.78 24.94
CA ASP A 256 8.60 -3.97 25.00
C ASP A 256 7.22 -3.57 25.51
N TRP A 257 6.20 -4.10 24.85
CA TRP A 257 4.80 -3.84 25.14
C TRP A 257 4.09 -5.14 25.46
N SER A 258 3.15 -5.07 26.36
CA SER A 258 2.26 -6.17 26.69
C SER A 258 0.82 -5.68 26.85
N CYS A 259 -0.15 -6.57 26.74
CA CYS A 259 -1.52 -6.32 27.16
C CYS A 259 -2.02 -7.43 28.07
N SER A 260 -2.96 -7.13 28.93
CA SER A 260 -3.59 -8.12 29.81
C SER A 260 -5.00 -8.46 29.29
N PRO A 261 -5.35 -9.75 29.13
CA PRO A 261 -4.48 -10.94 29.19
C PRO A 261 -3.43 -10.93 28.07
N GLN A 262 -2.38 -11.73 28.15
CA GLN A 262 -1.22 -11.74 27.21
C GLN A 262 -1.60 -12.14 25.77
N LEU A 263 -2.45 -11.35 25.16
CA LEU A 263 -2.96 -11.55 23.80
C LEU A 263 -2.03 -10.97 22.73
N PHE A 264 -1.15 -10.06 23.14
CA PHE A 264 -0.24 -9.31 22.27
C PHE A 264 1.17 -9.29 22.86
N ALA A 265 2.17 -9.61 22.06
CA ALA A 265 3.58 -9.34 22.34
C ALA A 265 4.10 -8.40 21.25
N LEU A 266 4.59 -7.25 21.64
CA LEU A 266 5.07 -6.24 20.72
C LEU A 266 6.38 -5.66 21.21
N ARG A 267 7.32 -5.49 20.28
CA ARG A 267 8.57 -4.74 20.49
C ARG A 267 8.70 -3.70 19.40
N THR A 268 8.99 -2.48 19.81
CA THR A 268 9.41 -1.40 18.92
C THR A 268 10.87 -1.04 19.20
N VAL A 269 11.62 -0.74 18.15
CA VAL A 269 13.01 -0.30 18.24
C VAL A 269 13.16 0.98 17.43
N TYR A 270 13.70 2.00 18.05
CA TYR A 270 14.09 3.24 17.43
C TYR A 270 15.63 3.33 17.47
N GLU A 271 16.27 3.34 16.31
CA GLU A 271 17.74 3.35 16.20
C GLU A 271 18.19 4.57 15.40
N ALA A 272 19.09 5.35 16.01
CA ALA A 272 19.66 6.52 15.36
C ALA A 272 20.70 6.11 14.30
N GLY A 273 20.50 6.59 13.07
CA GLY A 273 21.42 6.44 11.94
C GLY A 273 22.18 7.72 11.61
N GLU A 274 23.17 7.61 10.73
CA GLU A 274 23.96 8.75 10.26
C GLU A 274 23.09 9.78 9.52
N ASP A 275 22.05 9.32 8.78
CA ASP A 275 21.20 10.14 7.92
C ASP A 275 19.69 9.91 8.12
N GLY A 276 19.29 9.32 9.25
CA GLY A 276 17.87 9.07 9.53
C GLY A 276 17.63 8.17 10.72
N LEU A 277 16.36 7.98 11.04
CA LEU A 277 15.88 7.18 12.16
C LEU A 277 15.33 5.85 11.65
N LYS A 278 15.93 4.73 12.03
CA LYS A 278 15.37 3.40 11.79
C LYS A 278 14.29 3.09 12.82
N VAL A 279 13.12 2.74 12.33
CA VAL A 279 11.96 2.32 13.13
C VAL A 279 11.67 0.86 12.80
N SER A 280 11.61 0.01 13.84
CA SER A 280 11.35 -1.40 13.67
C SER A 280 10.20 -1.85 14.57
N MET A 281 9.41 -2.80 14.08
CA MET A 281 8.33 -3.44 14.83
C MET A 281 8.46 -4.95 14.73
N ARG A 282 8.29 -5.62 15.87
CA ARG A 282 8.08 -7.07 15.97
C ARG A 282 6.82 -7.34 16.76
N VAL A 283 5.80 -7.91 16.13
CA VAL A 283 4.50 -8.13 16.75
C VAL A 283 4.07 -9.60 16.63
N LYS A 284 3.48 -10.13 17.71
CA LYS A 284 2.78 -11.40 17.75
C LYS A 284 1.42 -11.18 18.40
N ASN A 285 0.37 -11.53 17.69
CA ASN A 285 -0.99 -11.57 18.22
C ASN A 285 -1.44 -13.03 18.35
N ASN A 286 -2.07 -13.37 19.46
CA ASN A 286 -2.47 -14.73 19.78
C ASN A 286 -3.97 -14.99 19.57
N MET A 287 -4.75 -14.04 19.02
CA MET A 287 -6.21 -14.16 18.90
C MET A 287 -6.68 -14.28 17.46
N PHE A 288 -6.55 -13.21 16.68
CA PHE A 288 -7.20 -13.09 15.38
C PHE A 288 -6.20 -12.71 14.28
N SER A 289 -6.60 -12.86 13.03
CA SER A 289 -5.88 -12.24 11.92
C SER A 289 -5.92 -10.72 12.08
N LEU A 290 -4.74 -10.08 12.09
CA LEU A 290 -4.64 -8.63 12.11
C LEU A 290 -5.20 -8.03 10.81
N PRO A 291 -5.90 -6.89 10.88
CA PRO A 291 -6.23 -6.10 9.68
C PRO A 291 -4.97 -5.51 9.03
N ARG A 292 -4.08 -4.96 9.84
CA ARG A 292 -2.75 -4.44 9.48
C ARG A 292 -1.82 -4.46 10.69
N TYR A 293 -0.53 -4.26 10.47
CA TYR A 293 0.42 -3.93 11.54
C TYR A 293 1.43 -2.92 11.04
N GLY A 294 1.53 -1.81 11.73
CA GLY A 294 2.35 -0.69 11.30
C GLY A 294 2.27 0.51 12.21
N PHE A 295 2.54 1.66 11.63
CA PHE A 295 2.51 2.95 12.27
C PHE A 295 1.65 3.93 11.48
N ARG A 296 1.03 4.86 12.19
CA ARG A 296 0.23 5.95 11.64
C ARG A 296 0.72 7.27 12.21
N MET A 297 0.77 8.31 11.40
CA MET A 297 1.23 9.64 11.78
C MET A 297 0.57 10.73 10.96
N GLY A 298 0.49 11.93 11.51
CA GLY A 298 0.18 13.13 10.74
C GLY A 298 1.46 13.88 10.39
N LEU A 299 1.58 14.37 9.16
CA LEU A 299 2.68 15.20 8.73
C LEU A 299 2.28 16.67 8.62
N ALA A 300 3.19 17.56 9.03
CA ALA A 300 3.09 19.01 8.81
C ALA A 300 3.73 19.33 7.43
N SER A 301 3.06 18.91 6.35
CA SER A 301 3.62 18.98 5.00
C SER A 301 2.56 19.33 3.95
N SER A 302 2.99 19.59 2.71
CA SER A 302 2.10 19.68 1.55
C SER A 302 1.56 18.30 1.15
N ASP A 303 0.57 18.32 0.26
CA ASP A 303 -0.09 17.14 -0.28
C ASP A 303 0.66 16.48 -1.45
N ASP A 304 1.91 16.92 -1.73
CA ASP A 304 2.76 16.30 -2.74
C ASP A 304 3.32 14.97 -2.25
N MET A 305 3.25 13.94 -3.08
CA MET A 305 3.92 12.69 -2.80
C MET A 305 4.62 12.09 -4.01
N THR A 306 5.71 11.38 -3.74
CA THR A 306 6.44 10.59 -4.72
C THR A 306 6.83 9.28 -4.08
N PHE A 307 6.69 8.17 -4.80
CA PHE A 307 7.02 6.87 -4.24
C PHE A 307 7.55 5.88 -5.28
N PHE A 308 8.34 4.93 -4.83
CA PHE A 308 8.72 3.75 -5.59
C PHE A 308 8.03 2.53 -4.96
N ALA A 309 6.93 2.13 -5.56
CA ALA A 309 6.09 1.02 -5.13
C ALA A 309 5.27 0.48 -6.30
N ARG A 310 4.33 -0.44 -6.05
CA ARG A 310 3.32 -0.80 -7.03
C ARG A 310 2.28 0.31 -7.16
N GLY A 311 1.93 0.60 -8.41
CA GLY A 311 0.97 1.66 -8.73
C GLY A 311 0.62 1.69 -10.23
N PRO A 312 0.04 2.82 -10.73
CA PRO A 312 -0.32 4.04 -9.98
C PRO A 312 -1.54 3.90 -9.06
N HIS A 313 -2.51 3.01 -9.38
CA HIS A 313 -3.73 2.79 -8.59
C HIS A 313 -3.44 1.97 -7.33
N GLU A 314 -4.31 2.09 -6.35
CA GLU A 314 -4.24 1.32 -5.11
C GLU A 314 -4.15 -0.18 -5.36
N ASN A 315 -3.43 -0.86 -4.51
CA ASN A 315 -3.26 -2.30 -4.61
C ASN A 315 -3.05 -2.92 -3.23
N TYR A 316 -3.42 -4.20 -3.09
CA TYR A 316 -3.36 -4.96 -1.85
C TYR A 316 -2.73 -6.33 -2.14
N CYS A 317 -2.31 -7.04 -1.11
CA CYS A 317 -1.61 -8.32 -1.26
C CYS A 317 -2.37 -9.37 -2.11
N ASP A 318 -3.69 -9.26 -2.22
CA ASP A 318 -4.57 -10.12 -3.02
C ASP A 318 -5.12 -9.46 -4.30
N ARG A 319 -4.72 -8.21 -4.60
CA ARG A 319 -5.12 -7.43 -5.77
C ARG A 319 -3.97 -6.51 -6.19
N LYS A 320 -2.95 -7.05 -6.85
CA LYS A 320 -1.76 -6.30 -7.26
C LYS A 320 -1.13 -6.73 -8.59
N ALA A 321 -1.75 -7.67 -9.30
CA ALA A 321 -1.19 -8.15 -10.58
C ALA A 321 -1.21 -7.07 -11.66
N ALA A 322 -2.20 -6.16 -11.62
CA ALA A 322 -2.29 -5.03 -12.54
C ALA A 322 -1.32 -3.89 -12.21
N ALA A 323 -0.84 -3.80 -10.96
CA ALA A 323 0.01 -2.71 -10.50
C ALA A 323 1.49 -3.00 -10.75
N LYS A 324 2.15 -2.16 -11.53
CA LYS A 324 3.58 -2.28 -11.84
C LYS A 324 4.42 -1.56 -10.79
N LEU A 325 5.59 -2.12 -10.49
CA LEU A 325 6.63 -1.41 -9.74
C LEU A 325 7.18 -0.26 -10.58
N GLY A 326 7.11 0.93 -10.01
CA GLY A 326 7.56 2.15 -10.69
C GLY A 326 7.71 3.31 -9.72
N VAL A 327 8.31 4.39 -10.19
CA VAL A 327 8.32 5.67 -9.49
C VAL A 327 7.12 6.48 -9.97
N TYR A 328 6.27 6.89 -9.05
CA TYR A 328 5.06 7.66 -9.30
C TYR A 328 5.08 8.95 -8.48
N SER A 329 4.61 10.06 -9.07
CA SER A 329 4.55 11.37 -8.42
C SER A 329 3.21 12.03 -8.71
N GLY A 330 2.67 12.74 -7.74
CA GLY A 330 1.41 13.50 -7.86
C GLY A 330 0.97 14.06 -6.51
N LYS A 331 -0.29 14.45 -6.46
CA LYS A 331 -0.97 14.82 -5.23
C LYS A 331 -1.53 13.59 -4.53
N ILE A 332 -1.75 13.66 -3.22
CA ILE A 332 -2.38 12.58 -2.44
C ILE A 332 -3.68 12.12 -3.12
N ALA A 333 -4.52 13.06 -3.52
CA ALA A 333 -5.81 12.79 -4.17
C ALA A 333 -5.71 12.00 -5.50
N ASP A 334 -4.55 12.02 -6.17
CA ASP A 334 -4.35 11.25 -7.42
C ASP A 334 -4.21 9.74 -7.16
N PHE A 335 -3.91 9.35 -5.92
CA PHE A 335 -3.62 7.97 -5.51
C PHE A 335 -4.66 7.37 -4.57
N GLU A 336 -5.66 8.15 -4.18
CA GLU A 336 -6.82 7.69 -3.42
C GLU A 336 -7.89 7.07 -4.33
N HIS A 337 -8.77 6.28 -3.74
CA HIS A 337 -9.98 5.82 -4.41
C HIS A 337 -11.22 6.09 -3.57
N ASN A 338 -12.05 7.00 -4.04
CA ASN A 338 -13.32 7.36 -3.39
C ASN A 338 -14.37 6.28 -3.61
N TYR A 339 -14.40 5.25 -2.77
CA TYR A 339 -15.47 4.27 -2.74
C TYR A 339 -16.81 4.93 -2.41
N LEU A 340 -17.92 4.35 -2.92
CA LEU A 340 -19.28 4.86 -2.68
C LEU A 340 -19.59 4.99 -1.18
N VAL A 341 -19.24 3.99 -0.40
CA VAL A 341 -19.17 4.04 1.05
C VAL A 341 -17.69 4.12 1.43
N PRO A 342 -17.27 5.20 2.07
CA PRO A 342 -15.89 5.36 2.51
C PRO A 342 -15.40 4.16 3.31
N GLN A 343 -14.25 3.65 2.96
CA GLN A 343 -13.61 2.49 3.56
C GLN A 343 -12.11 2.54 3.26
N GLU A 344 -11.33 1.63 3.84
CA GLU A 344 -9.91 1.52 3.55
C GLU A 344 -9.63 1.58 2.04
N ASN A 345 -8.74 2.48 1.64
CA ASN A 345 -8.35 2.70 0.24
C ASN A 345 -6.93 3.26 0.14
N GLY A 346 -6.44 3.46 -1.08
CA GLY A 346 -5.17 4.13 -1.35
C GLY A 346 -3.92 3.37 -0.90
N ASN A 347 -4.00 2.06 -0.57
CA ASN A 347 -2.84 1.28 -0.20
C ASN A 347 -1.95 0.96 -1.40
N HIS A 348 -0.62 1.03 -1.20
CA HIS A 348 0.40 0.64 -2.18
C HIS A 348 1.32 -0.41 -1.56
N THR A 349 1.46 -1.55 -2.25
CA THR A 349 2.31 -2.65 -1.81
C THR A 349 3.72 -2.58 -2.38
N ASP A 350 4.61 -3.38 -1.81
CA ASP A 350 5.98 -3.55 -2.29
C ASP A 350 6.75 -2.22 -2.39
N ALA A 351 6.54 -1.30 -1.43
CA ALA A 351 7.20 0.01 -1.41
C ALA A 351 8.69 -0.10 -1.04
N ARG A 352 9.53 0.53 -1.85
CA ARG A 352 10.95 0.73 -1.59
C ARG A 352 11.20 2.01 -0.83
N TRP A 353 10.47 3.05 -1.22
CA TRP A 353 10.44 4.31 -0.49
C TRP A 353 9.16 5.10 -0.82
N LEU A 354 8.82 5.98 0.09
CA LEU A 354 7.75 6.96 -0.02
C LEU A 354 8.30 8.31 0.46
N LYS A 355 8.11 9.36 -0.33
CA LYS A 355 8.37 10.75 0.07
C LYS A 355 7.06 11.53 0.08
N VAL A 356 6.77 12.23 1.18
CA VAL A 356 5.56 13.06 1.35
C VAL A 356 5.97 14.46 1.76
N GLY A 357 5.41 15.49 1.12
CA GLY A 357 5.64 16.88 1.46
C GLY A 357 6.66 17.61 0.58
N GLY A 358 6.86 17.16 -0.66
CA GLY A 358 7.74 17.84 -1.62
C GLY A 358 9.22 17.86 -1.19
N GLU A 359 9.93 18.98 -1.43
CA GLU A 359 11.37 19.09 -1.12
C GLU A 359 11.65 19.02 0.38
N ASP A 360 10.85 19.70 1.18
CA ASP A 360 10.98 19.78 2.66
C ASP A 360 10.32 18.58 3.38
N GLY A 361 9.81 17.59 2.64
CA GLY A 361 9.08 16.45 3.17
C GLY A 361 9.96 15.40 3.84
N LEU A 362 9.29 14.40 4.44
CA LEU A 362 9.94 13.21 4.97
C LEU A 362 9.94 12.08 3.94
N THR A 363 11.04 11.32 3.94
CA THR A 363 11.18 10.11 3.13
C THR A 363 11.21 8.88 4.04
N PHE A 364 10.35 7.90 3.74
CA PHE A 364 10.31 6.59 4.39
C PHE A 364 10.95 5.57 3.45
N VAL A 365 11.99 4.88 3.92
CA VAL A 365 12.80 3.97 3.08
C VAL A 365 12.74 2.56 3.66
N ALA A 366 12.43 1.57 2.82
CA ALA A 366 12.42 0.18 3.22
C ALA A 366 13.82 -0.32 3.57
N CYS A 367 13.91 -1.18 4.59
CA CYS A 367 15.16 -1.82 5.01
C CYS A 367 15.31 -3.22 4.41
N GLU A 368 15.09 -4.25 5.22
CA GLU A 368 15.30 -5.66 4.83
C GLU A 368 14.23 -6.16 3.85
N LYS A 369 13.04 -5.56 3.88
CA LYS A 369 11.88 -5.92 3.06
C LYS A 369 11.15 -4.65 2.63
N PRO A 370 10.49 -4.67 1.46
CA PRO A 370 9.50 -3.66 1.12
C PRO A 370 8.40 -3.58 2.19
N PHE A 371 7.81 -2.40 2.33
CA PHE A 371 6.66 -2.14 3.19
C PHE A 371 5.41 -1.84 2.36
N GLU A 372 4.28 -1.62 3.02
CA GLU A 372 3.05 -1.10 2.44
C GLU A 372 2.75 0.27 3.01
N PHE A 373 2.05 1.11 2.27
CA PHE A 373 1.65 2.42 2.78
C PHE A 373 0.33 2.90 2.20
N SER A 374 -0.33 3.81 2.91
CA SER A 374 -1.38 4.69 2.39
C SER A 374 -1.16 6.11 2.90
N VAL A 375 -1.55 7.10 2.10
CA VAL A 375 -1.49 8.52 2.45
C VAL A 375 -2.82 9.15 2.10
N HIS A 376 -3.41 9.89 3.05
CA HIS A 376 -4.71 10.56 2.89
C HIS A 376 -4.66 11.99 3.40
N ASP A 377 -5.53 12.83 2.88
CA ASP A 377 -5.78 14.18 3.37
C ASP A 377 -6.95 14.26 4.39
N TYR A 378 -7.35 13.11 4.92
CA TYR A 378 -8.31 12.90 6.00
C TYR A 378 -7.82 11.81 6.95
N THR A 379 -8.44 11.73 8.14
CA THR A 379 -8.05 10.73 9.14
C THR A 379 -8.73 9.37 8.90
N GLN A 380 -8.10 8.31 9.37
CA GLN A 380 -8.66 6.95 9.34
C GLN A 380 -9.99 6.86 10.12
N GLU A 381 -10.16 7.66 11.17
CA GLU A 381 -11.40 7.78 11.92
C GLU A 381 -12.51 8.43 11.07
N ALA A 382 -12.23 9.53 10.38
CA ALA A 382 -13.18 10.18 9.48
C ALA A 382 -13.63 9.22 8.36
N LEU A 383 -12.68 8.45 7.79
CA LEU A 383 -12.98 7.42 6.79
C LEU A 383 -13.90 6.30 7.33
N GLU A 384 -13.72 5.89 8.58
CA GLU A 384 -14.56 4.88 9.24
C GLU A 384 -15.97 5.37 9.55
N GLU A 385 -16.13 6.67 9.87
CA GLU A 385 -17.38 7.27 10.28
C GLU A 385 -18.26 7.69 9.11
N ALA A 386 -17.66 8.08 7.98
CA ALA A 386 -18.39 8.52 6.80
C ALA A 386 -19.22 7.40 6.18
N THR A 387 -20.45 7.72 5.82
CA THR A 387 -21.37 6.82 5.10
C THR A 387 -21.42 7.13 3.61
N HIS A 388 -21.09 8.36 3.23
CA HIS A 388 -21.03 8.82 1.84
C HIS A 388 -19.73 9.59 1.59
N ALA A 389 -19.21 9.50 0.36
CA ALA A 389 -17.93 10.13 0.00
C ALA A 389 -17.88 11.64 0.25
N HIS A 390 -19.01 12.35 0.07
CA HIS A 390 -19.08 13.79 0.29
C HIS A 390 -19.00 14.23 1.79
N GLU A 391 -19.13 13.30 2.72
CA GLU A 391 -18.97 13.56 4.15
C GLU A 391 -17.51 13.64 4.57
N LEU A 392 -16.59 13.12 3.74
CA LEU A 392 -15.15 13.25 3.98
C LEU A 392 -14.71 14.69 3.75
N LYS A 393 -14.05 15.25 4.76
CA LYS A 393 -13.47 16.59 4.70
C LYS A 393 -12.00 16.47 4.29
N HIS A 394 -11.71 16.90 3.07
CA HIS A 394 -10.38 16.88 2.50
C HIS A 394 -9.54 18.11 2.95
N GLY A 395 -8.20 17.96 2.94
CA GLY A 395 -7.24 19.05 3.12
C GLY A 395 -6.99 19.49 4.55
N GLY A 396 -7.51 18.79 5.57
CA GLY A 396 -7.32 19.13 6.97
C GLY A 396 -6.06 18.56 7.62
N VAL A 397 -5.54 17.48 7.06
CA VAL A 397 -4.39 16.72 7.59
C VAL A 397 -3.63 16.06 6.44
N VAL A 398 -2.41 15.63 6.69
CA VAL A 398 -1.71 14.65 5.85
C VAL A 398 -1.43 13.44 6.73
N GLU A 399 -2.28 12.43 6.63
CA GLU A 399 -2.16 11.21 7.41
C GLU A 399 -1.43 10.14 6.62
N VAL A 400 -0.36 9.60 7.18
CA VAL A 400 0.48 8.55 6.58
C VAL A 400 0.41 7.29 7.42
N CYS A 401 0.11 6.17 6.78
CA CYS A 401 0.28 4.84 7.35
C CYS A 401 1.46 4.13 6.68
N ILE A 402 2.36 3.57 7.49
CA ILE A 402 3.48 2.71 7.04
C ILE A 402 3.30 1.35 7.70
N ASP A 403 3.11 0.31 6.90
CA ASP A 403 2.75 -1.02 7.37
C ASP A 403 3.74 -2.08 6.94
N GLY A 404 3.97 -3.05 7.81
CA GLY A 404 4.65 -4.27 7.43
C GLY A 404 3.80 -5.15 6.51
N ALA A 405 2.48 -5.13 6.67
CA ALA A 405 1.49 -5.68 5.75
C ALA A 405 0.07 -5.28 6.13
N GLN A 406 -0.83 -5.32 5.15
CA GLN A 406 -2.27 -5.35 5.33
C GLN A 406 -2.86 -6.71 4.94
N ARG A 407 -3.96 -7.10 5.61
CA ARG A 407 -4.80 -8.23 5.19
C ARG A 407 -5.47 -7.91 3.87
N GLY A 408 -5.58 -8.91 2.98
CA GLY A 408 -6.27 -8.77 1.70
C GLY A 408 -7.71 -8.22 1.84
N VAL A 409 -8.21 -7.67 0.77
CA VAL A 409 -9.52 -7.00 0.69
C VAL A 409 -10.59 -7.86 0.01
N GLY A 410 -10.19 -8.88 -0.75
CA GLY A 410 -11.07 -9.79 -1.48
C GLY A 410 -11.60 -10.95 -0.63
N GLY A 411 -12.50 -11.72 -1.24
CA GLY A 411 -13.08 -12.96 -0.72
C GLY A 411 -13.72 -13.75 -1.84
N ASP A 412 -14.14 -15.00 -1.57
CA ASP A 412 -14.71 -15.88 -2.61
C ASP A 412 -16.22 -15.64 -2.85
N VAL A 413 -16.94 -15.19 -1.84
CA VAL A 413 -18.40 -14.98 -1.89
C VAL A 413 -18.78 -13.72 -1.12
N PRO A 414 -19.57 -12.79 -1.69
CA PRO A 414 -20.03 -11.61 -0.96
C PRO A 414 -20.76 -12.00 0.33
N ALA A 415 -20.54 -11.25 1.40
CA ALA A 415 -21.14 -11.40 2.72
C ALA A 415 -20.84 -12.71 3.49
N LEU A 416 -20.30 -13.74 2.83
CA LEU A 416 -19.90 -15.01 3.46
C LEU A 416 -18.40 -15.28 3.33
N ALA A 417 -17.71 -14.50 2.52
CA ALA A 417 -16.31 -14.72 2.20
C ALA A 417 -15.37 -14.06 3.19
N CYS A 418 -14.57 -14.88 3.77
CA CYS A 418 -13.35 -14.42 4.41
C CYS A 418 -12.25 -14.25 3.36
N THR A 419 -11.41 -13.26 3.54
CA THR A 419 -10.10 -13.22 2.89
C THR A 419 -9.43 -14.59 2.92
N LYS A 420 -8.92 -15.09 1.79
CA LYS A 420 -8.23 -16.38 1.72
C LYS A 420 -7.07 -16.45 2.71
N LYS A 421 -6.82 -17.62 3.30
CA LYS A 421 -5.80 -17.81 4.35
C LYS A 421 -4.43 -17.26 3.96
N ARG A 422 -4.02 -17.40 2.70
CA ARG A 422 -2.72 -16.91 2.18
C ARG A 422 -2.57 -15.39 2.21
N TYR A 423 -3.67 -14.65 2.28
CA TYR A 423 -3.71 -13.20 2.32
C TYR A 423 -4.08 -12.64 3.72
N LYS A 424 -4.07 -13.50 4.73
CA LYS A 424 -4.30 -13.12 6.13
C LYS A 424 -2.99 -12.93 6.87
N ILE A 425 -2.94 -11.94 7.74
CA ILE A 425 -1.89 -11.78 8.75
C ILE A 425 -2.24 -12.73 9.90
N LEU A 426 -1.66 -13.93 9.89
CA LEU A 426 -2.08 -15.01 10.77
C LEU A 426 -1.64 -14.78 12.22
N PRO A 427 -2.48 -15.15 13.21
CA PRO A 427 -2.11 -15.14 14.62
C PRO A 427 -1.06 -16.21 14.96
N ASN A 428 -0.57 -16.17 16.18
CA ASN A 428 0.37 -17.15 16.78
C ASN A 428 1.75 -17.24 16.10
N ARG A 429 2.14 -16.20 15.34
CA ARG A 429 3.47 -16.05 14.76
C ARG A 429 3.95 -14.61 14.90
N TYR A 430 5.27 -14.44 14.88
CA TYR A 430 5.86 -13.10 14.81
C TYR A 430 5.81 -12.56 13.40
N HIS A 431 5.46 -11.28 13.30
CA HIS A 431 5.54 -10.45 12.11
C HIS A 431 6.52 -9.31 12.39
N GLU A 432 7.40 -9.02 11.45
CA GLU A 432 8.47 -8.05 11.62
C GLU A 432 8.62 -7.20 10.36
N PHE A 433 8.87 -5.91 10.55
CA PHE A 433 9.32 -5.00 9.49
C PHE A 433 10.08 -3.83 10.08
N SER A 434 10.79 -3.13 9.21
CA SER A 434 11.52 -1.92 9.55
C SER A 434 11.59 -0.97 8.36
N PHE A 435 11.69 0.30 8.67
CA PHE A 435 11.92 1.37 7.70
C PHE A 435 12.79 2.46 8.32
N VAL A 436 13.38 3.31 7.47
CA VAL A 436 14.14 4.49 7.88
C VAL A 436 13.38 5.74 7.52
N ILE A 437 13.22 6.64 8.48
CA ILE A 437 12.73 8.00 8.26
C ILE A 437 13.93 8.88 7.94
N LYS A 438 13.92 9.56 6.78
CA LYS A 438 14.94 10.52 6.34
C LYS A 438 14.32 11.89 6.07
N ALA A 439 15.15 12.92 6.18
CA ALA A 439 14.80 14.30 5.85
C ALA A 439 15.19 14.67 4.42
#